data_5ede8b330d3d8a5fdea365339189771d
#
_entry.id   5ede8b330d3d8a5fdea365339189771d
#
_cell.length_a   1.000
_cell.length_b   1.000
_cell.length_c   1.000
_cell.angle_alpha   90.00
_cell.angle_beta   90.00
_cell.angle_gamma   90.00
#
_symmetry.space_group_name_H-M   'P 1'
#
loop_
_entity.id
_entity.type
_entity.pdbx_description
1 polymer ?
#
loop_
_entity_poly.entity_id
_entity_poly.type
_entity_poly.pdbx_seq_one_letter_code
_entity_poly.pdbx_strand_id
1 'polypeptide(L)'
;MSSSTEHPTPAAVRFRVAAYDDPQSVRFVDALQQFYRERYGGADRTPVRPDEFAPPYGLFLLGDLPDEPGTAVCCGGWRRHDTASIASADAGILRAGDAEVKRMWVDPAHRRRGLARAVLAELEATAQRAGCLRIVLETGDQQPEATALYVAAGYQRIPSFGVYRAEAGSDCFARDLAEGSFPGAPVRRASSSGG
;
A
#
# COMPACT_ATOMS: atom_id res chain seq x y z
N MET A 1 30.84 -27.49 -9.24
CA MET A 1 29.37 -27.72 -9.32
C MET A 1 28.70 -26.49 -8.75
N SER A 2 28.36 -25.53 -9.63
CA SER A 2 27.71 -24.28 -9.22
C SER A 2 26.20 -24.51 -9.15
N SER A 3 25.66 -24.52 -7.94
CA SER A 3 24.22 -24.55 -7.73
C SER A 3 23.65 -23.19 -8.06
N SER A 4 23.08 -23.04 -9.24
CA SER A 4 22.24 -21.90 -9.60
C SER A 4 21.01 -21.93 -8.71
N THR A 5 20.92 -20.99 -7.78
CA THR A 5 19.72 -20.77 -6.98
C THR A 5 18.69 -20.13 -7.91
N GLU A 6 17.85 -20.94 -8.54
CA GLU A 6 16.68 -20.45 -9.26
C GLU A 6 15.79 -19.73 -8.26
N HIS A 7 15.71 -18.41 -8.37
CA HIS A 7 14.68 -17.64 -7.69
C HIS A 7 13.36 -18.00 -8.36
N PRO A 8 12.36 -18.48 -7.61
CA PRO A 8 11.06 -18.79 -8.20
C PRO A 8 10.50 -17.56 -8.89
N THR A 9 10.12 -17.71 -10.15
CA THR A 9 9.39 -16.67 -10.90
C THR A 9 8.19 -16.24 -10.05
N PRO A 10 7.96 -14.94 -9.82
CA PRO A 10 6.81 -14.49 -9.06
C PRO A 10 5.54 -15.08 -9.67
N ALA A 11 4.68 -15.66 -8.86
CA ALA A 11 3.41 -16.17 -9.33
C ALA A 11 2.65 -15.02 -10.02
N ALA A 12 2.19 -15.23 -11.24
CA ALA A 12 1.37 -14.26 -11.95
C ALA A 12 0.07 -14.04 -11.16
N VAL A 13 -0.10 -12.85 -10.58
CA VAL A 13 -1.31 -12.47 -9.84
C VAL A 13 -2.21 -11.68 -10.78
N ARG A 14 -3.49 -11.97 -10.77
CA ARG A 14 -4.50 -11.16 -11.43
C ARG A 14 -5.17 -10.27 -10.40
N PHE A 15 -4.96 -8.97 -10.53
CA PHE A 15 -5.57 -7.99 -9.64
C PHE A 15 -6.89 -7.49 -10.19
N ARG A 16 -7.87 -7.32 -9.31
CA ARG A 16 -9.12 -6.63 -9.58
C ARG A 16 -9.41 -5.59 -8.51
N VAL A 17 -10.02 -4.49 -8.93
CA VAL A 17 -10.58 -3.52 -7.97
C VAL A 17 -11.80 -4.14 -7.32
N ALA A 18 -11.91 -4.00 -6.02
CA ALA A 18 -13.05 -4.47 -5.23
C ALA A 18 -13.51 -3.38 -4.27
N ALA A 19 -14.76 -3.42 -3.87
CA ALA A 19 -15.21 -2.59 -2.77
C ALA A 19 -14.57 -3.06 -1.46
N TYR A 20 -14.31 -2.13 -0.53
CA TYR A 20 -13.75 -2.48 0.78
C TYR A 20 -14.67 -3.40 1.59
N ASP A 21 -15.99 -3.28 1.38
CA ASP A 21 -17.05 -4.09 1.97
C ASP A 21 -17.48 -5.30 1.11
N ASP A 22 -16.77 -5.59 0.01
CA ASP A 22 -16.93 -6.87 -0.71
C ASP A 22 -16.69 -8.05 0.25
N PRO A 23 -17.48 -9.12 0.19
CA PRO A 23 -17.34 -10.26 1.11
C PRO A 23 -15.92 -10.86 1.18
N GLN A 24 -15.17 -10.90 0.07
CA GLN A 24 -13.80 -11.37 0.08
C GLN A 24 -12.85 -10.34 0.71
N SER A 25 -13.09 -9.03 0.50
CA SER A 25 -12.35 -7.96 1.17
C SER A 25 -12.50 -8.04 2.68
N VAL A 26 -13.75 -8.16 3.16
CA VAL A 26 -14.08 -8.30 4.58
C VAL A 26 -13.38 -9.51 5.19
N ARG A 27 -13.41 -10.68 4.52
CA ARG A 27 -12.71 -11.88 4.98
C ARG A 27 -11.22 -11.62 5.24
N PHE A 28 -10.53 -10.91 4.33
CA PHE A 28 -9.11 -10.60 4.50
C PHE A 28 -8.85 -9.57 5.58
N VAL A 29 -9.70 -8.56 5.68
CA VAL A 29 -9.59 -7.54 6.73
C VAL A 29 -9.80 -8.18 8.10
N ASP A 30 -10.76 -9.08 8.25
CA ASP A 30 -11.01 -9.80 9.49
C ASP A 30 -9.84 -10.71 9.88
N ALA A 31 -9.27 -11.44 8.90
CA ALA A 31 -8.09 -12.26 9.12
C ALA A 31 -6.87 -11.42 9.57
N LEU A 32 -6.67 -10.26 8.97
CA LEU A 32 -5.63 -9.31 9.35
C LEU A 32 -5.89 -8.75 10.77
N GLN A 33 -7.12 -8.39 11.09
CA GLN A 33 -7.48 -7.91 12.43
C GLN A 33 -7.28 -9.00 13.49
N GLN A 34 -7.58 -10.26 13.17
CA GLN A 34 -7.31 -11.38 14.06
C GLN A 34 -5.80 -11.57 14.28
N PHE A 35 -5.00 -11.50 13.22
CA PHE A 35 -3.55 -11.53 13.31
C PHE A 35 -2.99 -10.42 14.22
N TYR A 36 -3.55 -9.20 14.16
CA TYR A 36 -3.14 -8.12 15.05
C TYR A 36 -3.50 -8.39 16.50
N ARG A 37 -4.69 -8.91 16.79
CA ARG A 37 -5.08 -9.28 18.15
C ARG A 37 -4.12 -10.32 18.76
N GLU A 38 -3.72 -11.30 17.98
CA GLU A 38 -2.81 -12.35 18.40
C GLU A 38 -1.38 -11.82 18.61
N ARG A 39 -0.94 -10.90 17.76
CA ARG A 39 0.45 -10.42 17.78
C ARG A 39 0.66 -9.23 18.72
N TYR A 40 -0.31 -8.33 18.81
CA TYR A 40 -0.20 -7.07 19.57
C TYR A 40 -1.16 -6.97 20.76
N GLY A 41 -2.02 -7.97 20.97
CA GLY A 41 -3.02 -7.93 22.02
C GLY A 41 -4.26 -7.07 21.71
N GLY A 42 -4.35 -6.48 20.50
CA GLY A 42 -5.46 -5.64 20.09
C GLY A 42 -5.59 -5.53 18.57
N ALA A 43 -6.77 -5.16 18.10
CA ALA A 43 -7.01 -4.87 16.70
C ALA A 43 -6.38 -3.53 16.29
N ASP A 44 -6.13 -3.33 14.99
CA ASP A 44 -5.75 -2.02 14.47
C ASP A 44 -6.87 -1.01 14.74
N ARG A 45 -6.52 0.09 15.42
CA ARG A 45 -7.42 1.16 15.85
C ARG A 45 -7.53 2.29 14.82
N THR A 46 -6.76 2.22 13.73
CA THR A 46 -6.83 3.25 12.69
C THR A 46 -8.24 3.28 12.09
N PRO A 47 -8.96 4.41 12.20
CA PRO A 47 -10.29 4.53 11.61
C PRO A 47 -10.21 4.34 10.10
N VAL A 48 -11.13 3.55 9.57
CA VAL A 48 -11.26 3.28 8.15
C VAL A 48 -12.73 3.34 7.76
N ARG A 49 -13.01 4.07 6.69
CA ARG A 49 -14.31 4.09 6.03
C ARG A 49 -14.20 3.45 4.64
N PRO A 50 -15.21 2.69 4.20
CA PRO A 50 -15.18 2.03 2.90
C PRO A 50 -14.97 2.99 1.71
N ASP A 51 -15.52 4.20 1.78
CA ASP A 51 -15.40 5.23 0.75
C ASP A 51 -13.97 5.77 0.58
N GLU A 52 -13.12 5.67 1.61
CA GLU A 52 -11.71 6.06 1.52
C GLU A 52 -10.92 5.16 0.55
N PHE A 53 -11.40 3.93 0.30
CA PHE A 53 -10.80 2.96 -0.62
C PHE A 53 -11.55 2.86 -1.96
N ALA A 54 -12.26 3.89 -2.34
CA ALA A 54 -12.93 3.99 -3.63
C ALA A 54 -12.45 5.24 -4.41
N PRO A 55 -12.40 5.20 -5.76
CA PRO A 55 -12.09 6.39 -6.55
C PRO A 55 -13.05 7.55 -6.25
N PRO A 56 -12.57 8.79 -6.19
CA PRO A 56 -11.19 9.23 -6.47
C PRO A 56 -10.27 9.22 -5.23
N TYR A 57 -10.74 8.78 -4.07
CA TYR A 57 -10.06 8.94 -2.78
C TYR A 57 -9.10 7.79 -2.45
N GLY A 58 -9.24 6.68 -3.14
CA GLY A 58 -8.44 5.49 -2.89
C GLY A 58 -8.82 4.33 -3.79
N LEU A 59 -8.30 3.16 -3.43
CA LEU A 59 -8.54 1.92 -4.15
C LEU A 59 -8.34 0.73 -3.22
N PHE A 60 -9.14 -0.32 -3.38
CA PHE A 60 -8.89 -1.63 -2.76
C PHE A 60 -8.75 -2.70 -3.84
N LEU A 61 -7.75 -3.56 -3.68
CA LEU A 61 -7.43 -4.64 -4.60
C LEU A 61 -7.62 -6.00 -3.95
N LEU A 62 -8.15 -6.91 -4.72
CA LEU A 62 -8.08 -8.34 -4.49
C LEU A 62 -7.24 -8.98 -5.61
N GLY A 63 -6.38 -9.93 -5.24
CA GLY A 63 -5.55 -10.67 -6.17
C GLY A 63 -5.83 -12.16 -6.10
N ASP A 64 -6.07 -12.79 -7.25
CA ASP A 64 -6.23 -14.22 -7.42
C ASP A 64 -5.11 -14.81 -8.29
N LEU A 65 -4.89 -16.11 -8.16
CA LEU A 65 -3.94 -16.84 -8.98
C LEU A 65 -4.63 -17.37 -10.25
N PRO A 66 -3.88 -17.53 -11.35
CA PRO A 66 -4.45 -18.05 -12.61
C PRO A 66 -5.06 -19.44 -12.49
N ASP A 67 -4.53 -20.27 -11.58
CA ASP A 67 -4.98 -21.62 -11.27
C ASP A 67 -6.14 -21.66 -10.24
N GLU A 68 -6.42 -20.53 -9.57
CA GLU A 68 -7.53 -20.37 -8.62
C GLU A 68 -8.37 -19.12 -8.96
N PRO A 69 -8.94 -19.03 -10.17
CA PRO A 69 -9.63 -17.83 -10.61
C PRO A 69 -10.89 -17.55 -9.77
N GLY A 70 -11.08 -16.28 -9.42
CA GLY A 70 -12.23 -15.84 -8.62
C GLY A 70 -12.10 -16.05 -7.11
N THR A 71 -11.05 -16.74 -6.65
CA THR A 71 -10.74 -16.89 -5.23
C THR A 71 -9.55 -16.01 -4.90
N ALA A 72 -9.79 -14.90 -4.21
CA ALA A 72 -8.72 -14.01 -3.84
C ALA A 72 -7.81 -14.67 -2.79
N VAL A 73 -6.49 -14.56 -3.00
CA VAL A 73 -5.42 -15.07 -2.12
C VAL A 73 -4.61 -13.95 -1.47
N CYS A 74 -4.78 -12.71 -1.91
CA CYS A 74 -4.14 -11.54 -1.32
C CYS A 74 -4.99 -10.29 -1.53
N CYS A 75 -4.73 -9.27 -0.74
CA CYS A 75 -5.39 -7.98 -0.83
C CYS A 75 -4.48 -6.84 -0.39
N GLY A 76 -4.93 -5.63 -0.64
CA GLY A 76 -4.37 -4.40 -0.12
C GLY A 76 -5.12 -3.20 -0.68
N GLY A 77 -4.98 -2.07 -0.03
CA GLY A 77 -5.58 -0.83 -0.50
C GLY A 77 -4.69 0.38 -0.23
N TRP A 78 -5.01 1.47 -0.85
CA TRP A 78 -4.46 2.77 -0.51
C TRP A 78 -5.57 3.81 -0.42
N ARG A 79 -5.37 4.79 0.45
CA ARG A 79 -6.21 5.98 0.55
C ARG A 79 -5.37 7.24 0.38
N ARG A 80 -5.95 8.27 -0.23
CA ARG A 80 -5.29 9.54 -0.48
C ARG A 80 -5.43 10.47 0.71
N HIS A 81 -4.34 11.10 1.10
CA HIS A 81 -4.38 12.25 2.00
C HIS A 81 -4.62 13.53 1.21
N ASP A 82 -5.59 14.32 1.66
CA ASP A 82 -5.75 15.71 1.26
C ASP A 82 -5.38 16.65 2.43
N THR A 83 -5.33 17.93 2.17
CA THR A 83 -4.96 18.93 3.21
C THR A 83 -5.90 18.89 4.42
N ALA A 84 -7.18 18.56 4.20
CA ALA A 84 -8.18 18.53 5.26
C ALA A 84 -8.11 17.24 6.10
N SER A 85 -7.63 16.13 5.50
CA SER A 85 -7.50 14.84 6.20
C SER A 85 -6.22 14.73 7.04
N ILE A 86 -5.22 15.61 6.79
CA ILE A 86 -3.96 15.60 7.54
C ILE A 86 -4.15 16.31 8.88
N ALA A 87 -4.03 15.55 9.97
CA ALA A 87 -4.04 16.12 11.30
C ALA A 87 -2.88 17.12 11.47
N SER A 88 -3.09 18.21 12.22
CA SER A 88 -2.05 19.24 12.45
C SER A 88 -0.75 18.63 13.04
N ALA A 89 -0.88 17.58 13.80
CA ALA A 89 0.25 16.89 14.40
C ALA A 89 1.06 16.03 13.39
N ASP A 90 0.52 15.75 12.21
CA ASP A 90 1.17 15.03 11.12
C ASP A 90 1.66 15.98 10.01
N ALA A 91 1.42 17.30 10.20
CA ALA A 91 1.87 18.33 9.27
C ALA A 91 3.40 18.29 9.09
N GLY A 92 3.85 18.31 7.84
CA GLY A 92 5.27 18.20 7.50
C GLY A 92 5.77 16.75 7.39
N ILE A 93 5.06 15.76 7.95
CA ILE A 93 5.32 14.33 7.75
C ILE A 93 4.49 13.82 6.57
N LEU A 94 3.17 14.00 6.65
CA LEU A 94 2.24 13.72 5.56
C LEU A 94 2.11 14.94 4.63
N ARG A 95 1.84 14.68 3.36
CA ARG A 95 1.66 15.69 2.31
C ARG A 95 0.32 15.45 1.60
N ALA A 96 -0.32 16.52 1.20
CA ALA A 96 -1.48 16.40 0.32
C ALA A 96 -1.08 15.67 -0.98
N GLY A 97 -1.85 14.66 -1.34
CA GLY A 97 -1.54 13.79 -2.47
C GLY A 97 -0.75 12.53 -2.13
N ASP A 98 -0.33 12.34 -0.88
CA ASP A 98 0.22 11.05 -0.43
C ASP A 98 -0.83 9.95 -0.56
N ALA A 99 -0.42 8.77 -0.99
CA ALA A 99 -1.23 7.56 -0.91
C ALA A 99 -0.75 6.72 0.28
N GLU A 100 -1.61 6.53 1.27
CA GLU A 100 -1.33 5.69 2.42
C GLU A 100 -1.77 4.25 2.15
N VAL A 101 -0.81 3.34 2.07
CA VAL A 101 -1.07 1.90 1.92
C VAL A 101 -1.58 1.32 3.22
N LYS A 102 -2.68 0.58 3.13
CA LYS A 102 -3.37 -0.06 4.26
C LYS A 102 -3.82 -1.47 3.90
N ARG A 103 -4.01 -2.28 4.93
CA ARG A 103 -4.69 -3.58 4.85
C ARG A 103 -4.05 -4.57 3.87
N MET A 104 -2.74 -4.50 3.65
CA MET A 104 -2.05 -5.53 2.88
C MET A 104 -2.08 -6.85 3.62
N TRP A 105 -2.54 -7.88 2.94
CA TRP A 105 -2.58 -9.23 3.48
C TRP A 105 -2.38 -10.28 2.39
N VAL A 106 -1.70 -11.35 2.75
CA VAL A 106 -1.57 -12.57 1.94
C VAL A 106 -2.04 -13.74 2.78
N ASP A 107 -2.93 -14.54 2.20
CA ASP A 107 -3.41 -15.77 2.81
C ASP A 107 -2.22 -16.62 3.28
N PRO A 108 -2.20 -17.11 4.52
CA PRO A 108 -1.09 -17.88 5.06
C PRO A 108 -0.67 -19.09 4.19
N ALA A 109 -1.62 -19.75 3.54
CA ALA A 109 -1.36 -20.89 2.64
C ALA A 109 -0.60 -20.48 1.36
N HIS A 110 -0.63 -19.19 1.00
CA HIS A 110 -0.04 -18.67 -0.24
C HIS A 110 1.20 -17.78 -0.01
N ARG A 111 1.70 -17.69 1.23
CA ARG A 111 2.88 -16.89 1.57
C ARG A 111 4.15 -17.43 0.91
N ARG A 112 5.22 -16.62 0.92
CA ARG A 112 6.55 -16.90 0.34
C ARG A 112 6.57 -17.18 -1.17
N ARG A 113 5.51 -16.76 -1.88
CA ARG A 113 5.37 -16.85 -3.34
C ARG A 113 5.54 -15.49 -4.03
N GLY A 114 6.05 -14.47 -3.32
CA GLY A 114 6.23 -13.10 -3.85
C GLY A 114 4.96 -12.26 -3.90
N LEU A 115 3.81 -12.75 -3.42
CA LEU A 115 2.50 -12.11 -3.54
C LEU A 115 2.46 -10.73 -2.84
N ALA A 116 3.04 -10.58 -1.66
CA ALA A 116 3.08 -9.29 -0.97
C ALA A 116 3.81 -8.22 -1.78
N ARG A 117 4.92 -8.59 -2.46
CA ARG A 117 5.64 -7.70 -3.37
C ARG A 117 4.78 -7.33 -4.59
N ALA A 118 4.04 -8.29 -5.14
CA ALA A 118 3.14 -8.05 -6.26
C ALA A 118 2.00 -7.11 -5.88
N VAL A 119 1.36 -7.31 -4.70
CA VAL A 119 0.35 -6.39 -4.16
C VAL A 119 0.92 -4.98 -4.02
N LEU A 120 2.09 -4.83 -3.38
CA LEU A 120 2.71 -3.52 -3.16
C LEU A 120 2.98 -2.81 -4.49
N ALA A 121 3.55 -3.51 -5.47
CA ALA A 121 3.84 -2.95 -6.79
C ALA A 121 2.57 -2.50 -7.54
N GLU A 122 1.48 -3.25 -7.44
CA GLU A 122 0.20 -2.85 -8.06
C GLU A 122 -0.44 -1.66 -7.33
N LEU A 123 -0.34 -1.60 -6.00
CA LEU A 123 -0.79 -0.43 -5.23
C LEU A 123 0.00 0.82 -5.62
N GLU A 124 1.32 0.73 -5.75
CA GLU A 124 2.18 1.82 -6.24
C GLU A 124 1.76 2.29 -7.64
N ALA A 125 1.59 1.35 -8.56
CA ALA A 125 1.20 1.64 -9.94
C ALA A 125 -0.19 2.28 -10.02
N THR A 126 -1.15 1.81 -9.22
CA THR A 126 -2.51 2.39 -9.19
C THR A 126 -2.53 3.77 -8.55
N ALA A 127 -1.79 3.99 -7.46
CA ALA A 127 -1.66 5.29 -6.82
C ALA A 127 -1.00 6.31 -7.75
N GLN A 128 0.07 5.90 -8.46
CA GLN A 128 0.73 6.75 -9.44
C GLN A 128 -0.21 7.13 -10.60
N ARG A 129 -0.98 6.18 -11.13
CA ARG A 129 -2.01 6.45 -12.16
C ARG A 129 -3.09 7.41 -11.67
N ALA A 130 -3.38 7.43 -10.37
CA ALA A 130 -4.30 8.38 -9.73
C ALA A 130 -3.65 9.74 -9.42
N GLY A 131 -2.39 9.96 -9.81
CA GLY A 131 -1.66 11.21 -9.63
C GLY A 131 -1.07 11.40 -8.23
N CYS A 132 -0.93 10.33 -7.43
CA CYS A 132 -0.16 10.36 -6.20
C CYS A 132 1.34 10.34 -6.53
N LEU A 133 2.12 11.11 -5.79
CA LEU A 133 3.57 11.24 -6.02
C LEU A 133 4.41 10.50 -4.98
N ARG A 134 3.79 10.08 -3.87
CA ARG A 134 4.46 9.39 -2.78
C ARG A 134 3.52 8.36 -2.15
N ILE A 135 4.08 7.20 -1.82
CA ILE A 135 3.45 6.22 -0.93
C ILE A 135 3.96 6.46 0.50
N VAL A 136 3.06 6.38 1.45
CA VAL A 136 3.36 6.29 2.89
C VAL A 136 2.69 5.06 3.46
N LEU A 137 3.26 4.52 4.52
CA LEU A 137 2.68 3.37 5.22
C LEU A 137 3.20 3.27 6.65
N GLU A 138 2.46 2.55 7.47
CA GLU A 138 2.81 2.22 8.83
C GLU A 138 2.77 0.70 9.01
N THR A 139 3.70 0.17 9.79
CA THR A 139 3.74 -1.24 10.22
C THR A 139 4.21 -1.34 11.67
N GLY A 140 3.85 -2.43 12.34
CA GLY A 140 4.35 -2.68 13.69
C GLY A 140 5.74 -3.33 13.67
N ASP A 141 6.54 -3.03 14.69
CA ASP A 141 7.91 -3.53 14.89
C ASP A 141 7.98 -5.06 14.99
N GLN A 142 6.88 -5.70 15.41
CA GLN A 142 6.80 -7.16 15.49
C GLN A 142 6.52 -7.82 14.12
N GLN A 143 6.61 -7.07 13.00
CA GLN A 143 6.44 -7.56 11.64
C GLN A 143 7.75 -7.39 10.82
N PRO A 144 8.86 -8.06 11.21
CA PRO A 144 10.15 -7.91 10.53
C PRO A 144 10.09 -8.29 9.04
N GLU A 145 9.19 -9.21 8.67
CA GLU A 145 8.95 -9.59 7.29
C GLU A 145 8.34 -8.46 6.45
N ALA A 146 7.46 -7.64 7.04
CA ALA A 146 6.90 -6.48 6.37
C ALA A 146 7.94 -5.36 6.23
N THR A 147 8.69 -5.09 7.29
CA THR A 147 9.81 -4.15 7.26
C THR A 147 10.84 -4.53 6.19
N ALA A 148 11.22 -5.81 6.11
CA ALA A 148 12.15 -6.30 5.09
C ALA A 148 11.60 -6.11 3.67
N LEU A 149 10.29 -6.34 3.45
CA LEU A 149 9.62 -6.09 2.18
C LEU A 149 9.74 -4.62 1.77
N TYR A 150 9.39 -3.70 2.66
CA TYR A 150 9.40 -2.26 2.36
C TYR A 150 10.81 -1.74 2.11
N VAL A 151 11.78 -2.11 2.94
CA VAL A 151 13.19 -1.73 2.72
C VAL A 151 13.70 -2.27 1.38
N ALA A 152 13.42 -3.54 1.06
CA ALA A 152 13.81 -4.13 -0.22
C ALA A 152 13.09 -3.51 -1.44
N ALA A 153 11.93 -2.87 -1.23
CA ALA A 153 11.21 -2.11 -2.24
C ALA A 153 11.66 -0.64 -2.33
N GLY A 154 12.67 -0.22 -1.55
CA GLY A 154 13.25 1.12 -1.59
C GLY A 154 12.52 2.16 -0.73
N TYR A 155 11.69 1.72 0.19
CA TYR A 155 11.06 2.61 1.18
C TYR A 155 12.09 3.05 2.22
N GLN A 156 11.98 4.30 2.66
CA GLN A 156 12.80 4.88 3.71
C GLN A 156 11.95 5.13 4.95
N ARG A 157 12.56 4.98 6.12
CA ARG A 157 11.89 5.34 7.38
C ARG A 157 11.63 6.83 7.43
N ILE A 158 10.45 7.19 7.92
CA ILE A 158 10.03 8.57 8.18
C ILE A 158 9.56 8.69 9.63
N PRO A 159 9.42 9.91 10.18
CA PRO A 159 8.80 10.10 11.48
C PRO A 159 7.40 9.46 11.53
N SER A 160 7.04 8.90 12.70
CA SER A 160 5.75 8.26 12.88
C SER A 160 4.59 9.25 12.76
N PHE A 161 3.50 8.82 12.15
CA PHE A 161 2.28 9.59 11.93
C PHE A 161 1.02 8.81 12.32
N GLY A 162 -0.13 9.48 12.33
CA GLY A 162 -1.43 8.86 12.55
C GLY A 162 -1.68 8.45 14.00
N VAL A 163 -2.52 7.44 14.17
CA VAL A 163 -3.05 7.00 15.47
C VAL A 163 -1.95 6.48 16.39
N TYR A 164 -0.93 5.84 15.83
CA TYR A 164 0.16 5.20 16.58
C TYR A 164 1.43 6.06 16.68
N ARG A 165 1.37 7.34 16.28
CA ARG A 165 2.53 8.25 16.26
C ARG A 165 3.31 8.29 17.57
N ALA A 166 2.63 8.23 18.71
CA ALA A 166 3.25 8.31 20.03
C ALA A 166 3.55 6.93 20.65
N GLU A 167 3.26 5.85 19.93
CA GLU A 167 3.44 4.50 20.46
C GLU A 167 4.81 3.94 20.05
N ALA A 168 5.50 3.37 21.02
CA ALA A 168 6.67 2.56 20.75
C ALA A 168 6.24 1.34 19.90
N GLY A 169 7.04 0.97 18.92
CA GLY A 169 6.76 -0.19 18.08
C GLY A 169 5.96 0.10 16.80
N SER A 170 5.70 1.38 16.48
CA SER A 170 5.17 1.80 15.18
C SER A 170 6.30 2.32 14.29
N ASP A 171 6.50 1.68 13.16
CA ASP A 171 7.47 2.05 12.13
C ASP A 171 6.74 2.62 10.90
N CYS A 172 7.10 3.85 10.52
CA CYS A 172 6.54 4.48 9.33
C CYS A 172 7.56 4.58 8.21
N PHE A 173 7.09 4.39 6.99
CA PHE A 173 7.92 4.41 5.80
C PHE A 173 7.29 5.26 4.71
N ALA A 174 8.14 5.79 3.82
CA ALA A 174 7.70 6.47 2.62
C ALA A 174 8.59 6.11 1.42
N ARG A 175 8.02 6.21 0.24
CA ARG A 175 8.71 6.12 -1.04
C ARG A 175 8.09 7.09 -2.03
N ASP A 176 8.91 7.95 -2.63
CA ASP A 176 8.48 8.77 -3.75
C ASP A 176 8.25 7.87 -4.98
N LEU A 177 7.13 8.09 -5.64
CA LEU A 177 6.83 7.45 -6.92
C LEU A 177 7.54 8.26 -8.02
N ALA A 178 8.25 7.58 -8.93
CA ALA A 178 8.89 8.27 -10.05
C ALA A 178 7.85 9.03 -10.85
N GLU A 179 8.17 10.27 -11.25
CA GLU A 179 7.33 11.01 -12.18
C GLU A 179 7.19 10.18 -13.47
N GLY A 180 6.03 9.59 -13.65
CA GLY A 180 5.72 8.85 -14.88
C GLY A 180 5.70 9.83 -16.05
N SER A 181 6.49 9.57 -17.08
CA SER A 181 6.25 10.18 -18.38
C SER A 181 4.87 9.74 -18.87
N PHE A 182 3.84 10.53 -18.56
CA PHE A 182 2.54 10.36 -19.20
C PHE A 182 2.69 10.75 -20.67
N PRO A 183 2.48 9.88 -21.66
CA PRO A 183 2.31 10.31 -23.02
C PRO A 183 0.97 11.05 -23.09
N GLY A 184 1.00 12.39 -23.04
CA GLY A 184 -0.19 13.21 -23.22
C GLY A 184 -0.35 14.45 -22.35
N ALA A 185 0.58 14.79 -21.46
CA ALA A 185 0.53 16.10 -20.80
C ALA A 185 0.94 17.20 -21.78
N PRO A 186 0.09 18.25 -22.02
CA PRO A 186 0.46 19.36 -22.90
C PRO A 186 1.62 20.13 -22.25
N VAL A 187 2.76 20.16 -22.95
CA VAL A 187 3.92 21.00 -22.59
C VAL A 187 3.45 22.45 -22.60
N ARG A 188 3.27 23.04 -21.43
CA ARG A 188 3.14 24.51 -21.35
C ARG A 188 4.47 25.12 -21.78
N ARG A 189 4.52 25.58 -23.02
CA ARG A 189 5.62 26.44 -23.49
C ARG A 189 5.61 27.71 -22.63
N ALA A 190 6.70 27.94 -21.93
CA ALA A 190 6.97 29.22 -21.33
C ALA A 190 6.99 30.26 -22.47
N SER A 191 6.07 31.19 -22.46
CA SER A 191 6.08 32.35 -23.33
C SER A 191 7.20 33.27 -22.85
N SER A 192 8.33 33.29 -23.56
CA SER A 192 9.34 34.31 -23.45
C SER A 192 8.76 35.60 -24.06
N SER A 193 8.28 36.47 -23.24
CA SER A 193 8.04 37.87 -23.63
C SER A 193 9.38 38.59 -23.52
N GLY A 194 10.07 38.71 -24.66
CA GLY A 194 11.08 39.71 -24.86
C GLY A 194 10.40 40.99 -25.35
N GLY A 195 10.89 42.13 -24.89
CA GLY A 195 10.53 43.46 -25.27
C GLY A 195 11.09 44.43 -24.29
#